data_e6649f31660bbe2cf5d58184c83f0264
#
_entry.id   e6649f31660bbe2cf5d58184c83f0264
#
_cell.length_a   1.000
_cell.length_b   1.000
_cell.length_c   1.000
_cell.angle_alpha   90.00
_cell.angle_beta   90.00
_cell.angle_gamma   90.00
#
_symmetry.space_group_name_H-M   'P 1'
#
loop_
_entity.id
_entity.type
_entity.pdbx_description
1 polymer ?
#
loop_
_entity_poly.entity_id
_entity_poly.type
_entity_poly.pdbx_seq_one_letter_code
_entity_poly.pdbx_strand_id
1 'polypeptide(L)'
;MKTTPLCLALAVLLSAAAAQAQTAGTWMLRGGVMNITPDVDSGNLSASSLPNTQIDSNGSTRPSGGITYMLDDHWALDVPIAVPFKHTLTGAGSIAGAGKIGETKALPITLLGQYRFGEANAQFRPFVGAGLTYAKFFKERSTATLTAITGGNASTPTTLSLESKLGLTLQVGGTLALNERWFVEGMVAKTFVKTTGTLSTGQTIKVTLDPLTLSLGVGYRF
;
A
#
# COMPACT_ATOMS: atom_id res chain seq x y z
N MET A 1 -6.99 41.40 5.87
CA MET A 1 -5.74 40.66 5.68
C MET A 1 -5.15 40.31 7.04
N LYS A 2 -5.40 39.07 7.54
CA LYS A 2 -4.86 38.56 8.81
C LYS A 2 -4.45 37.09 8.59
N THR A 3 -3.23 36.87 8.06
CA THR A 3 -2.66 35.53 7.74
C THR A 3 -1.34 35.25 8.48
N THR A 4 -1.18 35.76 9.72
CA THR A 4 0.14 35.74 10.38
C THR A 4 0.32 34.81 11.58
N PRO A 5 -0.65 34.03 12.12
CA PRO A 5 -0.31 33.18 13.26
C PRO A 5 0.09 31.73 12.90
N LEU A 6 -0.21 31.25 11.70
CA LEU A 6 0.06 29.83 11.36
C LEU A 6 1.54 29.57 11.01
N CYS A 7 2.22 30.55 10.39
CA CYS A 7 3.64 30.44 10.08
C CYS A 7 4.54 30.55 11.32
N LEU A 8 4.11 31.28 12.35
CA LEU A 8 4.88 31.45 13.59
C LEU A 8 4.84 30.20 14.47
N ALA A 9 3.73 29.46 14.46
CA ALA A 9 3.59 28.20 15.22
C ALA A 9 4.46 27.07 14.61
N LEU A 10 4.67 27.07 13.31
CA LEU A 10 5.54 26.10 12.63
C LEU A 10 7.04 26.39 12.86
N ALA A 11 7.40 27.66 13.06
CA ALA A 11 8.79 28.08 13.31
C ALA A 11 9.27 27.80 14.74
N VAL A 12 8.39 27.77 15.73
CA VAL A 12 8.74 27.49 17.13
C VAL A 12 9.01 26.00 17.41
N LEU A 13 8.46 25.08 16.60
CA LEU A 13 8.75 23.64 16.69
C LEU A 13 10.14 23.26 16.12
N LEU A 14 10.84 24.19 15.48
CA LEU A 14 12.13 23.94 14.83
C LEU A 14 13.36 24.23 15.72
N SER A 15 13.18 24.73 16.94
CA SER A 15 14.28 25.30 17.73
C SER A 15 14.79 24.44 18.92
N ALA A 16 14.26 23.25 19.15
CA ALA A 16 14.76 22.35 20.20
C ALA A 16 15.44 21.13 19.59
N ALA A 17 16.69 21.28 19.14
CA ALA A 17 17.41 20.17 18.56
C ALA A 17 18.79 19.99 19.20
N ALA A 18 18.81 19.13 20.21
CA ALA A 18 19.96 18.27 20.46
C ALA A 18 20.14 17.32 19.27
N ALA A 19 21.38 16.99 18.91
CA ALA A 19 21.72 15.99 17.90
C ALA A 19 20.86 14.73 18.10
N GLN A 20 19.84 14.53 17.26
CA GLN A 20 18.90 13.44 17.49
C GLN A 20 19.30 12.24 16.62
N ALA A 21 19.99 11.30 17.25
CA ALA A 21 20.08 9.92 16.81
C ALA A 21 18.67 9.29 16.73
N GLN A 22 18.54 8.12 16.09
CA GLN A 22 17.28 7.35 16.14
C GLN A 22 17.18 6.63 17.50
N THR A 23 16.98 7.39 18.55
CA THR A 23 16.87 6.90 19.93
C THR A 23 15.42 6.84 20.39
N ALA A 24 15.19 6.25 21.57
CA ALA A 24 13.87 6.19 22.18
C ALA A 24 13.17 7.56 22.17
N GLY A 25 11.89 7.58 21.78
CA GLY A 25 11.06 8.80 21.73
C GLY A 25 11.19 9.61 20.42
N THR A 26 12.12 9.29 19.54
CA THR A 26 12.28 9.98 18.25
C THR A 26 11.09 9.71 17.33
N TRP A 27 10.50 10.76 16.79
CA TRP A 27 9.53 10.71 15.69
C TRP A 27 10.21 10.96 14.35
N MET A 28 9.87 10.15 13.38
CA MET A 28 10.38 10.27 12.02
C MET A 28 9.20 10.40 11.06
N LEU A 29 9.13 11.51 10.34
CA LEU A 29 8.15 11.73 9.27
C LEU A 29 8.84 11.63 7.93
N ARG A 30 8.23 10.93 6.97
CA ARG A 30 8.75 10.83 5.60
C ARG A 30 7.67 11.10 4.56
N GLY A 31 8.11 11.62 3.42
CA GLY A 31 7.31 11.81 2.22
C GLY A 31 8.07 11.32 1.00
N GLY A 32 7.37 10.76 0.02
CA GLY A 32 8.01 10.21 -1.16
C GLY A 32 7.02 9.54 -2.11
N VAL A 33 7.45 8.46 -2.70
CA VAL A 33 6.65 7.65 -3.64
C VAL A 33 6.64 6.19 -3.23
N MET A 34 5.53 5.53 -3.52
CA MET A 34 5.33 4.10 -3.28
C MET A 34 4.74 3.46 -4.53
N ASN A 35 5.33 2.36 -4.96
CA ASN A 35 4.81 1.48 -5.98
C ASN A 35 4.28 0.21 -5.33
N ILE A 36 3.08 -0.21 -5.69
CA ILE A 36 2.49 -1.49 -5.31
C ILE A 36 2.22 -2.29 -6.58
N THR A 37 2.84 -3.45 -6.68
CA THR A 37 2.64 -4.39 -7.79
C THR A 37 2.03 -5.67 -7.23
N PRO A 38 0.74 -5.94 -7.51
CA PRO A 38 0.12 -7.22 -7.18
C PRO A 38 0.81 -8.37 -7.91
N ASP A 39 0.95 -9.50 -7.20
CA ASP A 39 1.40 -10.78 -7.73
C ASP A 39 0.16 -11.69 -7.75
N VAL A 40 -0.62 -11.55 -8.82
CA VAL A 40 -1.98 -12.09 -8.86
C VAL A 40 -1.97 -13.56 -9.22
N ASP A 41 -2.41 -14.40 -8.27
CA ASP A 41 -2.81 -15.77 -8.52
C ASP A 41 -4.35 -15.84 -8.40
N SER A 42 -5.00 -15.86 -9.54
CA SER A 42 -6.45 -15.85 -9.66
C SER A 42 -6.99 -17.27 -9.79
N GLY A 43 -7.86 -17.66 -8.87
CA GLY A 43 -8.73 -18.81 -9.09
C GLY A 43 -9.67 -18.60 -10.28
N ASN A 44 -10.48 -19.60 -10.57
CA ASN A 44 -11.49 -19.52 -11.62
C ASN A 44 -12.77 -18.86 -11.09
N LEU A 45 -13.41 -18.06 -11.94
CA LEU A 45 -14.75 -17.54 -11.69
C LEU A 45 -15.71 -18.72 -11.57
N SER A 46 -16.58 -18.70 -10.55
CA SER A 46 -17.56 -19.79 -10.32
C SER A 46 -18.55 -19.91 -11.49
N ALA A 47 -19.22 -21.07 -11.58
CA ALA A 47 -20.27 -21.29 -12.58
C ALA A 47 -21.37 -20.20 -12.46
N SER A 48 -22.00 -19.96 -13.53
CA SER A 48 -22.14 -19.95 -14.91
C SER A 48 -21.12 -19.07 -15.70
N SER A 49 -19.87 -19.39 -15.70
CA SER A 49 -18.83 -18.73 -16.51
C SER A 49 -18.14 -19.74 -17.42
N LEU A 50 -17.37 -19.24 -18.39
CA LEU A 50 -16.48 -20.10 -19.16
C LEU A 50 -15.45 -20.75 -18.20
N PRO A 51 -15.11 -22.03 -18.38
CA PRO A 51 -14.03 -22.65 -17.63
C PRO A 51 -12.74 -21.84 -17.73
N ASN A 52 -11.95 -21.79 -16.65
CA ASN A 52 -10.68 -21.06 -16.58
C ASN A 52 -10.80 -19.55 -16.84
N THR A 53 -11.94 -18.93 -16.48
CA THR A 53 -12.10 -17.47 -16.46
C THR A 53 -11.36 -16.91 -15.26
N GLN A 54 -10.30 -16.16 -15.50
CA GLN A 54 -9.38 -15.61 -14.50
C GLN A 54 -9.22 -14.10 -14.66
N ILE A 55 -8.56 -13.47 -13.70
CA ILE A 55 -8.26 -12.03 -13.72
C ILE A 55 -6.79 -11.78 -13.43
N ASP A 56 -6.31 -10.62 -13.88
CA ASP A 56 -5.02 -10.06 -13.55
C ASP A 56 -5.17 -8.58 -13.16
N SER A 57 -4.13 -7.99 -12.55
CA SER A 57 -4.14 -6.62 -12.07
C SER A 57 -2.78 -5.96 -12.23
N ASN A 58 -2.79 -4.71 -12.70
CA ASN A 58 -1.56 -3.93 -12.89
C ASN A 58 -1.03 -3.31 -11.60
N GLY A 59 0.26 -2.97 -11.60
CA GLY A 59 0.89 -2.16 -10.57
C GLY A 59 0.43 -0.69 -10.59
N SER A 60 0.65 0.01 -9.48
CA SER A 60 0.29 1.42 -9.33
C SER A 60 1.33 2.15 -8.49
N THR A 61 1.75 3.35 -8.95
CA THR A 61 2.66 4.23 -8.21
C THR A 61 1.91 5.46 -7.72
N ARG A 62 2.12 5.82 -6.44
CA ARG A 62 1.42 6.96 -5.81
C ARG A 62 2.36 7.74 -4.88
N PRO A 63 2.08 9.03 -4.66
CA PRO A 63 2.64 9.76 -3.53
C PRO A 63 2.35 9.05 -2.23
N SER A 64 3.35 9.00 -1.36
CA SER A 64 3.27 8.29 -0.09
C SER A 64 4.09 9.01 0.97
N GLY A 65 3.96 8.54 2.18
CA GLY A 65 4.75 8.96 3.31
C GLY A 65 4.74 7.91 4.41
N GLY A 66 5.04 8.32 5.61
CA GLY A 66 4.95 7.45 6.76
C GLY A 66 5.37 8.15 8.04
N ILE A 67 4.97 7.56 9.14
CA ILE A 67 5.31 7.98 10.47
C ILE A 67 5.97 6.80 11.18
N THR A 68 7.17 7.01 11.72
CA THR A 68 7.87 6.01 12.51
C THR A 68 8.12 6.60 13.91
N TYR A 69 7.87 5.82 14.94
CA TYR A 69 8.15 6.16 16.32
C TYR A 69 9.12 5.16 16.92
N MET A 70 10.24 5.64 17.45
CA MET A 70 11.27 4.82 18.10
C MET A 70 10.84 4.49 19.54
N LEU A 71 10.65 3.20 19.83
CA LEU A 71 10.36 2.71 21.18
C LEU A 71 11.61 2.68 22.04
N ASP A 72 12.72 2.28 21.44
CA ASP A 72 14.09 2.31 21.96
C ASP A 72 15.07 2.53 20.81
N ASP A 73 16.36 2.30 21.01
CA ASP A 73 17.40 2.53 20.00
C ASP A 73 17.32 1.56 18.81
N HIS A 74 16.55 0.48 18.92
CA HIS A 74 16.44 -0.56 17.88
C HIS A 74 15.01 -0.82 17.44
N TRP A 75 14.03 -0.77 18.34
CA TRP A 75 12.64 -1.07 18.02
C TRP A 75 11.85 0.18 17.69
N ALA A 76 11.03 0.08 16.65
CA ALA A 76 10.15 1.16 16.23
C ALA A 76 8.78 0.63 15.81
N LEU A 77 7.78 1.49 15.91
CA LEU A 77 6.48 1.33 15.26
C LEU A 77 6.47 2.18 14.00
N ASP A 78 5.98 1.61 12.90
CA ASP A 78 5.92 2.27 11.61
C ASP A 78 4.52 2.17 10.98
N VAL A 79 4.04 3.32 10.50
CA VAL A 79 2.77 3.46 9.80
C VAL A 79 3.02 4.10 8.45
N PRO A 80 3.16 3.31 7.37
CA PRO A 80 3.15 3.82 6.01
C PRO A 80 1.82 4.47 5.66
N ILE A 81 1.86 5.59 4.98
CA ILE A 81 0.69 6.37 4.56
C ILE A 81 0.79 6.59 3.05
N ALA A 82 -0.30 6.38 2.33
CA ALA A 82 -0.36 6.65 0.90
C ALA A 82 -1.75 7.11 0.48
N VAL A 83 -1.84 7.81 -0.65
CA VAL A 83 -3.12 8.03 -1.32
C VAL A 83 -3.59 6.73 -1.96
N PRO A 84 -4.92 6.53 -2.15
CA PRO A 84 -5.43 5.28 -2.69
C PRO A 84 -4.82 4.91 -4.04
N PHE A 85 -4.39 3.67 -4.16
CA PHE A 85 -3.85 3.09 -5.39
C PHE A 85 -4.99 2.70 -6.32
N LYS A 86 -4.88 3.07 -7.59
CA LYS A 86 -5.82 2.66 -8.63
C LYS A 86 -5.25 1.47 -9.38
N HIS A 87 -6.00 0.37 -9.40
CA HIS A 87 -5.66 -0.84 -10.12
C HIS A 87 -6.67 -1.08 -11.23
N THR A 88 -6.16 -1.47 -12.40
CA THR A 88 -6.96 -1.92 -13.54
C THR A 88 -7.01 -3.44 -13.51
N LEU A 89 -8.21 -4.00 -13.60
CA LEU A 89 -8.44 -5.42 -13.68
C LEU A 89 -8.58 -5.81 -15.15
N THR A 90 -7.84 -6.83 -15.56
CA THR A 90 -7.85 -7.36 -16.93
C THR A 90 -8.24 -8.82 -16.92
N GLY A 91 -8.84 -9.27 -18.02
CA GLY A 91 -9.18 -10.68 -18.22
C GLY A 91 -7.92 -11.53 -18.39
N ALA A 92 -7.92 -12.72 -17.79
CA ALA A 92 -6.87 -13.73 -17.88
C ALA A 92 -7.50 -15.13 -18.11
N GLY A 93 -6.67 -16.14 -18.34
CA GLY A 93 -7.16 -17.48 -18.67
C GLY A 93 -7.98 -17.49 -19.97
N SER A 94 -9.17 -18.05 -19.95
CA SER A 94 -10.07 -18.15 -21.12
C SER A 94 -10.53 -16.81 -21.67
N ILE A 95 -10.45 -15.75 -20.86
CA ILE A 95 -10.79 -14.38 -21.26
C ILE A 95 -9.55 -13.49 -21.43
N ALA A 96 -8.37 -14.11 -21.57
CA ALA A 96 -7.16 -13.39 -21.97
C ALA A 96 -7.40 -12.66 -23.28
N GLY A 97 -7.04 -11.36 -23.34
CA GLY A 97 -7.34 -10.53 -24.52
C GLY A 97 -8.68 -9.77 -24.45
N ALA A 98 -9.57 -10.06 -23.50
CA ALA A 98 -10.75 -9.23 -23.26
C ALA A 98 -10.41 -7.79 -22.81
N GLY A 99 -9.13 -7.55 -22.48
CA GLY A 99 -8.65 -6.25 -22.04
C GLY A 99 -9.16 -5.88 -20.66
N LYS A 100 -9.44 -4.60 -20.46
CA LYS A 100 -9.94 -4.08 -19.18
C LYS A 100 -11.36 -4.56 -18.90
N ILE A 101 -11.53 -5.27 -17.78
CA ILE A 101 -12.83 -5.75 -17.31
C ILE A 101 -13.35 -4.93 -16.10
N GLY A 102 -12.46 -4.22 -15.41
CA GLY A 102 -12.85 -3.40 -14.28
C GLY A 102 -11.71 -2.54 -13.75
N GLU A 103 -12.00 -1.78 -12.71
CA GLU A 103 -11.01 -1.04 -11.92
C GLU A 103 -11.44 -0.99 -10.46
N THR A 104 -10.48 -0.88 -9.57
CA THR A 104 -10.71 -0.70 -8.14
C THR A 104 -9.70 0.30 -7.56
N LYS A 105 -10.04 0.89 -6.43
CA LYS A 105 -9.09 1.59 -5.57
C LYS A 105 -8.78 0.77 -4.35
N ALA A 106 -7.49 0.63 -4.03
CA ALA A 106 -7.00 -0.03 -2.84
C ALA A 106 -6.32 0.99 -1.92
N LEU A 107 -6.64 0.94 -0.63
CA LEU A 107 -5.95 1.68 0.42
C LEU A 107 -5.41 0.68 1.44
N PRO A 108 -4.09 0.42 1.45
CA PRO A 108 -3.47 -0.37 2.50
C PRO A 108 -3.36 0.47 3.77
N ILE A 109 -3.90 -0.03 4.87
CA ILE A 109 -3.76 0.53 6.22
C ILE A 109 -2.85 -0.43 6.97
N THR A 110 -1.61 -0.03 7.22
CA THR A 110 -0.53 -0.91 7.69
C THR A 110 0.02 -0.41 9.02
N LEU A 111 0.27 -1.35 9.94
CA LEU A 111 1.03 -1.12 11.17
C LEU A 111 2.13 -2.18 11.25
N LEU A 112 3.37 -1.74 11.43
CA LEU A 112 4.56 -2.58 11.46
C LEU A 112 5.36 -2.34 12.73
N GLY A 113 5.88 -3.40 13.32
CA GLY A 113 7.03 -3.38 14.21
C GLY A 113 8.30 -3.50 13.38
N GLN A 114 9.26 -2.61 13.59
CA GLN A 114 10.56 -2.62 12.92
C GLN A 114 11.67 -2.88 13.93
N TYR A 115 12.67 -3.65 13.52
CA TYR A 115 13.95 -3.73 14.20
C TYR A 115 15.02 -3.06 13.33
N ARG A 116 15.69 -2.04 13.85
CA ARG A 116 16.73 -1.23 13.20
C ARG A 116 18.09 -1.65 13.70
N PHE A 117 18.94 -2.11 12.80
CA PHE A 117 20.28 -2.57 13.12
C PHE A 117 21.27 -1.40 13.27
N GLY A 118 22.39 -1.66 13.95
CA GLY A 118 23.48 -0.71 14.14
C GLY A 118 23.16 0.37 15.19
N GLU A 119 24.14 1.22 15.43
CA GLU A 119 24.06 2.29 16.42
C GLU A 119 23.02 3.36 16.02
N ALA A 120 22.42 4.00 17.03
CA ALA A 120 21.38 5.01 16.82
C ALA A 120 21.84 6.22 15.97
N ASN A 121 23.14 6.55 15.98
CA ASN A 121 23.78 7.62 15.24
C ASN A 121 24.45 7.16 13.93
N ALA A 122 24.37 5.89 13.57
CA ALA A 122 24.97 5.39 12.34
C ALA A 122 24.39 6.11 11.12
N GLN A 123 25.28 6.42 10.14
CA GLN A 123 24.89 7.07 8.91
C GLN A 123 23.91 6.22 8.09
N PHE A 124 24.11 4.92 8.06
CA PHE A 124 23.21 3.97 7.42
C PHE A 124 22.67 2.96 8.43
N ARG A 125 21.35 2.88 8.53
CA ARG A 125 20.66 1.94 9.41
C ARG A 125 19.72 1.04 8.61
N PRO A 126 20.11 -0.21 8.34
CA PRO A 126 19.18 -1.19 7.79
C PRO A 126 18.14 -1.58 8.82
N PHE A 127 16.98 -2.00 8.34
CA PHE A 127 15.91 -2.51 9.20
C PHE A 127 15.15 -3.65 8.55
N VAL A 128 14.54 -4.46 9.39
CA VAL A 128 13.52 -5.44 9.03
C VAL A 128 12.25 -5.14 9.80
N GLY A 129 11.11 -5.53 9.29
CA GLY A 129 9.84 -5.31 9.98
C GLY A 129 8.81 -6.36 9.63
N ALA A 130 7.86 -6.51 10.54
CA ALA A 130 6.70 -7.36 10.37
C ALA A 130 5.47 -6.68 10.98
N GLY A 131 4.30 -6.94 10.39
CA GLY A 131 3.05 -6.38 10.90
C GLY A 131 1.84 -6.77 10.07
N LEU A 132 0.77 -6.01 10.23
CA LEU A 132 -0.51 -6.30 9.60
C LEU A 132 -0.91 -5.16 8.67
N THR A 133 -1.46 -5.53 7.51
CA THR A 133 -2.06 -4.63 6.54
C THR A 133 -3.54 -4.97 6.37
N TYR A 134 -4.41 -4.00 6.60
CA TYR A 134 -5.81 -4.07 6.18
C TYR A 134 -5.93 -3.51 4.77
N ALA A 135 -6.08 -4.39 3.78
CA ALA A 135 -6.28 -4.02 2.39
C ALA A 135 -7.74 -3.62 2.17
N LYS A 136 -8.02 -2.33 2.17
CA LYS A 136 -9.37 -1.79 1.93
C LYS A 136 -9.58 -1.51 0.45
N PHE A 137 -10.55 -2.21 -0.15
CA PHE A 137 -10.99 -1.98 -1.53
C PHE A 137 -12.24 -1.11 -1.55
N PHE A 138 -12.36 -0.26 -2.56
CA PHE A 138 -13.51 0.62 -2.73
C PHE A 138 -13.52 1.26 -4.13
N LYS A 139 -14.69 1.81 -4.52
CA LYS A 139 -14.91 2.44 -5.84
C LYS A 139 -14.61 1.49 -6.98
N GLU A 140 -15.02 0.24 -6.83
CA GLU A 140 -14.99 -0.74 -7.89
C GLU A 140 -15.89 -0.27 -9.03
N ARG A 141 -15.40 -0.45 -10.25
CA ARG A 141 -16.13 -0.15 -11.47
C ARG A 141 -15.93 -1.29 -12.46
N SER A 142 -17.02 -1.87 -12.90
CA SER A 142 -17.03 -2.84 -14.00
C SER A 142 -17.10 -2.14 -15.34
N THR A 143 -16.80 -2.87 -16.39
CA THR A 143 -16.91 -2.43 -17.79
C THR A 143 -18.05 -3.16 -18.51
N ALA A 144 -18.44 -2.64 -19.67
CA ALA A 144 -19.36 -3.36 -20.56
C ALA A 144 -18.83 -4.74 -20.96
N THR A 145 -17.50 -4.87 -21.09
CA THR A 145 -16.84 -6.16 -21.35
C THR A 145 -17.15 -7.17 -20.25
N LEU A 146 -17.00 -6.79 -18.96
CA LEU A 146 -17.35 -7.68 -17.85
C LEU A 146 -18.83 -8.07 -17.92
N THR A 147 -19.71 -7.11 -18.15
CA THR A 147 -21.16 -7.35 -18.30
C THR A 147 -21.45 -8.38 -19.37
N ALA A 148 -20.82 -8.26 -20.55
CA ALA A 148 -21.05 -9.17 -21.68
C ALA A 148 -20.60 -10.61 -21.40
N ILE A 149 -19.48 -10.79 -20.69
CA ILE A 149 -18.90 -12.13 -20.42
C ILE A 149 -19.49 -12.82 -19.19
N THR A 150 -20.29 -12.12 -18.36
CA THR A 150 -20.84 -12.64 -17.12
C THR A 150 -22.37 -12.73 -17.11
N GLY A 151 -23.02 -12.59 -18.26
CA GLY A 151 -24.46 -12.75 -18.42
C GLY A 151 -25.29 -11.54 -18.00
N GLY A 152 -24.68 -10.38 -17.76
CA GLY A 152 -25.39 -9.12 -17.61
C GLY A 152 -25.85 -8.54 -18.96
N ASN A 153 -26.57 -7.43 -18.91
CA ASN A 153 -27.01 -6.69 -20.09
C ASN A 153 -26.95 -5.17 -19.84
N ALA A 154 -27.27 -4.39 -20.88
CA ALA A 154 -27.20 -2.92 -20.78
C ALA A 154 -28.14 -2.33 -19.73
N SER A 155 -29.29 -2.96 -19.45
CA SER A 155 -30.27 -2.52 -18.44
C SER A 155 -29.88 -2.97 -17.02
N THR A 156 -29.15 -4.08 -16.91
CA THR A 156 -28.64 -4.66 -15.64
C THR A 156 -27.15 -4.96 -15.78
N PRO A 157 -26.30 -3.93 -15.76
CA PRO A 157 -24.86 -4.13 -15.85
C PRO A 157 -24.31 -4.95 -14.68
N THR A 158 -23.37 -5.83 -14.95
CA THR A 158 -22.66 -6.58 -13.89
C THR A 158 -21.85 -5.61 -13.06
N THR A 159 -22.03 -5.64 -11.74
CA THR A 159 -21.18 -4.92 -10.78
C THR A 159 -20.20 -5.88 -10.12
N LEU A 160 -19.05 -5.34 -9.71
CA LEU A 160 -17.98 -6.05 -9.01
C LEU A 160 -17.83 -5.47 -7.60
N SER A 161 -17.67 -6.34 -6.61
CA SER A 161 -17.29 -5.98 -5.26
C SER A 161 -16.09 -6.84 -4.81
N LEU A 162 -15.11 -6.22 -4.15
CA LEU A 162 -13.95 -6.90 -3.59
C LEU A 162 -14.00 -6.84 -2.07
N GLU A 163 -13.79 -7.99 -1.44
CA GLU A 163 -13.81 -8.09 0.01
C GLU A 163 -12.50 -7.53 0.60
N SER A 164 -12.62 -6.56 1.53
CA SER A 164 -11.45 -6.05 2.25
C SER A 164 -10.94 -7.08 3.26
N LYS A 165 -9.63 -7.29 3.33
CA LYS A 165 -9.00 -8.36 4.12
C LYS A 165 -7.76 -7.87 4.87
N LEU A 166 -7.46 -8.55 5.97
CA LEU A 166 -6.19 -8.46 6.67
C LEU A 166 -5.16 -9.39 6.03
N GLY A 167 -3.93 -8.91 5.92
CA GLY A 167 -2.76 -9.66 5.48
C GLY A 167 -1.56 -9.42 6.38
N LEU A 168 -0.66 -10.41 6.44
CA LEU A 168 0.66 -10.27 7.06
C LEU A 168 1.55 -9.47 6.10
N THR A 169 2.32 -8.53 6.63
CA THR A 169 3.32 -7.77 5.86
C THR A 169 4.69 -7.98 6.47
N LEU A 170 5.66 -8.31 5.63
CA LEU A 170 7.08 -8.35 5.96
C LEU A 170 7.79 -7.27 5.17
N GLN A 171 8.75 -6.59 5.78
CA GLN A 171 9.54 -5.56 5.10
C GLN A 171 11.02 -5.64 5.43
N VAL A 172 11.82 -5.12 4.51
CA VAL A 172 13.24 -4.86 4.67
C VAL A 172 13.55 -3.50 4.05
N GLY A 173 14.42 -2.74 4.67
CA GLY A 173 14.78 -1.42 4.18
C GLY A 173 16.00 -0.85 4.84
N GLY A 174 16.26 0.42 4.58
CA GLY A 174 17.35 1.15 5.19
C GLY A 174 17.12 2.65 5.17
N THR A 175 17.63 3.29 6.21
CA THR A 175 17.63 4.74 6.38
C THR A 175 19.04 5.25 6.24
N LEU A 176 19.29 6.21 5.32
CA LEU A 176 20.54 6.92 5.15
C LEU A 176 20.41 8.33 5.71
N ALA A 177 21.15 8.64 6.77
CA ALA A 177 21.19 9.98 7.35
C ALA A 177 21.94 10.93 6.40
N LEU A 178 21.29 12.03 6.00
CA LEU A 178 21.90 13.13 5.26
C LEU A 178 22.57 14.13 6.22
N ASN A 179 21.96 14.32 7.37
CA ASN A 179 22.48 15.10 8.49
C ASN A 179 21.74 14.65 9.78
N GLU A 180 21.85 15.41 10.85
CA GLU A 180 21.25 15.08 12.14
C GLU A 180 19.72 14.94 12.08
N ARG A 181 19.03 15.60 11.17
CA ARG A 181 17.57 15.62 11.06
C ARG A 181 17.01 15.00 9.79
N TRP A 182 17.66 15.23 8.66
CA TRP A 182 17.18 14.75 7.37
C TRP A 182 17.73 13.37 7.04
N PHE A 183 16.90 12.55 6.44
CA PHE A 183 17.27 11.21 5.98
C PHE A 183 16.58 10.84 4.67
N VAL A 184 17.14 9.87 3.99
CA VAL A 184 16.48 9.13 2.90
C VAL A 184 16.15 7.74 3.42
N GLU A 185 14.98 7.22 3.11
CA GLU A 185 14.58 5.87 3.44
C GLU A 185 14.06 5.14 2.21
N GLY A 186 14.60 3.93 1.99
CA GLY A 186 14.13 3.00 0.97
C GLY A 186 13.70 1.69 1.60
N MET A 187 12.60 1.10 1.11
CA MET A 187 12.12 -0.18 1.61
C MET A 187 11.43 -1.01 0.54
N VAL A 188 11.48 -2.32 0.74
CA VAL A 188 10.73 -3.36 0.03
C VAL A 188 9.85 -4.07 1.04
N ALA A 189 8.58 -4.29 0.70
CA ALA A 189 7.68 -5.08 1.53
C ALA A 189 6.87 -6.07 0.68
N LYS A 190 6.60 -7.24 1.26
CA LYS A 190 5.69 -8.25 0.72
C LYS A 190 4.51 -8.38 1.68
N THR A 191 3.30 -8.22 1.16
CA THR A 191 2.07 -8.43 1.93
C THR A 191 1.40 -9.71 1.44
N PHE A 192 1.02 -10.60 2.36
CA PHE A 192 0.32 -11.84 2.04
C PHE A 192 -1.17 -11.63 2.29
N VAL A 193 -1.94 -11.48 1.21
CA VAL A 193 -3.37 -11.19 1.30
C VAL A 193 -4.16 -11.88 0.20
N LYS A 194 -5.28 -12.50 0.60
CA LYS A 194 -6.24 -13.14 -0.30
C LYS A 194 -7.57 -12.40 -0.20
N THR A 195 -8.23 -12.21 -1.31
CA THR A 195 -9.56 -11.58 -1.35
C THR A 195 -10.56 -12.41 -2.15
N THR A 196 -11.83 -12.08 -2.02
CA THR A 196 -12.90 -12.64 -2.84
C THR A 196 -13.57 -11.52 -3.61
N GLY A 197 -13.63 -11.68 -4.92
CA GLY A 197 -14.47 -10.86 -5.79
C GLY A 197 -15.86 -11.48 -5.92
N THR A 198 -16.89 -10.65 -5.82
CA THR A 198 -18.29 -11.07 -6.01
C THR A 198 -18.92 -10.21 -7.09
N LEU A 199 -19.60 -10.84 -8.03
CA LEU A 199 -20.35 -10.19 -9.10
C LEU A 199 -21.84 -10.12 -8.75
N SER A 200 -22.53 -9.08 -9.21
CA SER A 200 -24.00 -8.96 -9.04
C SER A 200 -24.78 -10.10 -9.70
N THR A 201 -24.18 -10.84 -10.62
CA THR A 201 -24.71 -12.07 -11.23
C THR A 201 -24.59 -13.30 -10.33
N GLY A 202 -24.07 -13.16 -9.10
CA GLY A 202 -23.91 -14.21 -8.09
C GLY A 202 -22.60 -15.00 -8.20
N GLN A 203 -21.80 -14.77 -9.23
CA GLN A 203 -20.50 -15.42 -9.41
C GLN A 203 -19.46 -14.87 -8.44
N THR A 204 -18.53 -15.74 -8.01
CA THR A 204 -17.44 -15.38 -7.10
C THR A 204 -16.10 -15.86 -7.64
N ILE A 205 -15.03 -15.16 -7.27
CA ILE A 205 -13.66 -15.50 -7.62
C ILE A 205 -12.75 -15.28 -6.41
N LYS A 206 -11.94 -16.27 -6.08
CA LYS A 206 -10.89 -16.13 -5.05
C LYS A 206 -9.60 -15.69 -5.70
N VAL A 207 -8.95 -14.70 -5.13
CA VAL A 207 -7.73 -14.11 -5.68
C VAL A 207 -6.70 -13.96 -4.59
N THR A 208 -5.51 -14.52 -4.80
CA THR A 208 -4.31 -14.22 -4.04
C THR A 208 -3.65 -13.01 -4.70
N LEU A 209 -3.41 -11.95 -3.93
CA LEU A 209 -2.87 -10.70 -4.46
C LEU A 209 -1.38 -10.51 -4.15
N ASP A 210 -0.94 -10.96 -3.01
CA ASP A 210 0.42 -10.96 -2.46
C ASP A 210 1.33 -9.85 -3.01
N PRO A 211 0.94 -8.55 -2.89
CA PRO A 211 1.63 -7.46 -3.54
C PRO A 211 3.06 -7.27 -3.03
N LEU A 212 3.95 -6.96 -3.98
CA LEU A 212 5.26 -6.38 -3.70
C LEU A 212 5.14 -4.87 -3.66
N THR A 213 5.65 -4.27 -2.59
CA THR A 213 5.68 -2.82 -2.38
C THR A 213 7.12 -2.33 -2.40
N LEU A 214 7.38 -1.28 -3.19
CA LEU A 214 8.64 -0.53 -3.19
C LEU A 214 8.35 0.89 -2.75
N SER A 215 9.15 1.44 -1.84
CA SER A 215 9.01 2.84 -1.40
C SER A 215 10.37 3.53 -1.31
N LEU A 216 10.38 4.80 -1.70
CA LEU A 216 11.53 5.67 -1.54
C LEU A 216 11.03 7.05 -1.09
N GLY A 217 11.64 7.60 -0.06
CA GLY A 217 11.24 8.89 0.48
C GLY A 217 12.36 9.62 1.19
N VAL A 218 12.13 10.91 1.40
CA VAL A 218 12.93 11.77 2.25
C VAL A 218 12.15 12.05 3.52
N GLY A 219 12.82 12.07 4.64
CA GLY A 219 12.18 12.26 5.93
C GLY A 219 12.95 13.20 6.85
N TYR A 220 12.28 13.56 7.93
CA TYR A 220 12.75 14.44 8.97
C TYR A 220 12.51 13.81 10.35
N ARG A 221 13.49 13.96 11.25
CA ARG A 221 13.46 13.49 12.65
C ARG A 221 13.16 14.65 13.60
N PHE A 222 12.35 14.37 14.61
CA PHE A 222 11.98 15.33 15.66
C PHE A 222 12.43 14.84 17.02
#